data_ff317bf6ad71e092c836870f180df35f
#
_entry.id   ff317bf6ad71e092c836870f180df35f
#
_cell.length_a   1.000
_cell.length_b   1.000
_cell.length_c   1.000
_cell.angle_alpha   90.00
_cell.angle_beta   90.00
_cell.angle_gamma   90.00
#
_symmetry.space_group_name_H-M   'P 1'
#
loop_
_entity.id
_entity.type
_entity.pdbx_description
1 polymer ?
#
loop_
_entity_poly.entity_id
_entity_poly.type
_entity_poly.pdbx_seq_one_letter_code
_entity_poly.pdbx_strand_id
1 'polypeptide(L)'
;MMRAILFGVSLAALPLAACETTGESTATAAKAPVALEDKYATSADGVKIHYVASGSGPLVVLIHGFPDFSGSWSKLTPKLNDAYRVVALDTRGYNLSGQPEGVANYAMPKLVADVDAVITAEGRQKATVLGHDWGAAIAWNYAFAHMDKLDNLIILSVPHPANFGRQLTNSPQNSDYARNFQKEGSEKNLTAEGLAGWVQDAEMKPKYIEAFKRSSFAAMMNYYRANYPAGNNPPTALAPANFPKIAVPLLVIHGMKDTALLSMGHNDTWDQAAKDTTLLMIPTANHFVQQDAADLVNGTIRSWLDARRPAK
;
A
#
# COMPACT_ATOMS: atom_id res chain seq x y z
N MET A 1 63.05 13.57 -47.88
CA MET A 1 63.35 14.83 -47.17
C MET A 1 62.06 15.53 -46.83
N MET A 2 61.60 15.39 -45.57
CA MET A 2 60.41 16.06 -45.04
C MET A 2 60.81 16.75 -43.74
N ARG A 3 60.73 18.06 -43.72
CA ARG A 3 61.09 18.90 -42.56
C ARG A 3 59.91 18.92 -41.59
N ALA A 4 60.18 18.54 -40.30
CA ALA A 4 59.27 18.70 -39.22
C ALA A 4 59.32 20.17 -38.71
N ILE A 5 58.12 20.81 -38.59
CA ILE A 5 57.95 22.13 -38.00
C ILE A 5 57.43 21.88 -36.56
N LEU A 6 58.25 22.22 -35.57
CA LEU A 6 57.87 22.30 -34.17
C LEU A 6 57.18 23.65 -33.92
N PHE A 7 55.94 23.60 -33.42
CA PHE A 7 55.27 24.77 -32.82
C PHE A 7 55.45 24.68 -31.29
N GLY A 8 56.24 25.62 -30.75
CA GLY A 8 56.32 25.79 -29.30
C GLY A 8 55.15 26.56 -28.77
N VAL A 9 54.43 25.94 -27.82
CA VAL A 9 53.35 26.62 -27.06
C VAL A 9 53.89 27.08 -25.74
N SER A 10 53.96 28.40 -25.55
CA SER A 10 54.36 29.05 -24.31
C SER A 10 53.20 29.04 -23.33
N LEU A 11 53.31 28.32 -22.21
CA LEU A 11 52.34 28.36 -21.11
C LEU A 11 52.62 29.64 -20.27
N ALA A 12 51.70 30.60 -20.30
CA ALA A 12 51.66 31.68 -19.33
C ALA A 12 50.92 31.21 -18.08
N ALA A 13 51.61 31.19 -16.95
CA ALA A 13 51.01 30.90 -15.63
C ALA A 13 50.24 32.10 -15.12
N LEU A 14 48.93 31.98 -14.99
CA LEU A 14 48.07 32.93 -14.26
C LEU A 14 48.00 32.52 -12.77
N PRO A 15 48.07 33.46 -11.84
CA PRO A 15 47.94 33.16 -10.42
C PRO A 15 46.49 32.82 -10.09
N LEU A 16 46.23 31.61 -9.47
CA LEU A 16 44.98 31.27 -8.84
C LEU A 16 44.79 32.15 -7.60
N ALA A 17 43.81 33.07 -7.65
CA ALA A 17 43.29 33.72 -6.47
C ALA A 17 42.39 32.66 -5.74
N ALA A 18 42.78 32.27 -4.55
CA ALA A 18 41.96 31.42 -3.67
C ALA A 18 40.78 32.28 -3.20
N CYS A 19 39.60 31.94 -3.70
CA CYS A 19 38.32 32.44 -3.18
C CYS A 19 37.95 31.54 -1.98
N GLU A 20 38.21 31.98 -0.76
CA GLU A 20 37.69 31.37 0.45
C GLU A 20 36.18 31.61 0.47
N THR A 21 35.42 30.65 -0.02
CA THR A 21 33.96 30.56 0.25
C THR A 21 33.79 30.03 1.66
N THR A 22 33.51 30.93 2.61
CA THR A 22 32.92 30.56 3.90
C THR A 22 31.52 30.01 3.63
N GLY A 23 31.43 28.70 3.35
CA GLY A 23 30.18 27.97 3.28
C GLY A 23 29.59 27.88 4.68
N GLU A 24 28.68 28.80 5.02
CA GLU A 24 27.74 28.54 6.12
C GLU A 24 26.93 27.29 5.75
N SER A 25 27.33 26.16 6.31
CA SER A 25 26.50 24.97 6.35
C SER A 25 25.26 25.30 7.18
N THR A 26 24.18 25.70 6.54
CA THR A 26 22.86 25.70 7.16
C THR A 26 22.48 24.25 7.40
N ALA A 27 22.90 23.70 8.54
CA ALA A 27 22.37 22.46 9.06
C ALA A 27 20.86 22.68 9.21
N THR A 28 20.10 22.10 8.29
CA THR A 28 18.63 22.04 8.39
C THR A 28 18.34 21.31 9.69
N ALA A 29 17.86 22.04 10.71
CA ALA A 29 17.48 21.45 11.99
C ALA A 29 16.54 20.29 11.72
N ALA A 30 16.88 19.10 12.16
CA ALA A 30 16.04 17.92 12.03
C ALA A 30 14.68 18.25 12.66
N LYS A 31 13.63 18.25 11.84
CA LYS A 31 12.27 18.53 12.30
C LYS A 31 11.91 17.48 13.36
N ALA A 32 11.39 17.92 14.51
CA ALA A 32 10.98 17.01 15.57
C ALA A 32 10.04 15.93 15.01
N PRO A 33 10.13 14.67 15.49
CA PRO A 33 9.24 13.61 15.06
C PRO A 33 7.78 14.02 15.24
N VAL A 34 6.96 13.86 14.21
CA VAL A 34 5.52 14.14 14.30
C VAL A 34 4.86 13.04 15.14
N ALA A 35 4.12 13.42 16.17
CA ALA A 35 3.49 12.49 17.10
C ALA A 35 2.51 11.54 16.38
N LEU A 36 2.44 10.32 16.87
CA LEU A 36 1.43 9.33 16.48
C LEU A 36 0.24 9.45 17.45
N GLU A 37 -0.96 9.37 16.92
CA GLU A 37 -2.22 9.46 17.64
C GLU A 37 -2.99 8.16 17.46
N ASP A 38 -3.26 7.42 18.54
CA ASP A 38 -4.17 6.27 18.53
C ASP A 38 -5.61 6.75 18.57
N LYS A 39 -6.42 6.35 17.59
CA LYS A 39 -7.79 6.80 17.39
C LYS A 39 -8.71 5.65 16.98
N TYR A 40 -10.01 5.90 17.08
CA TYR A 40 -11.05 4.97 16.68
C TYR A 40 -12.12 5.68 15.85
N ALA A 41 -12.57 5.00 14.79
CA ALA A 41 -13.79 5.32 14.07
C ALA A 41 -14.86 4.25 14.37
N THR A 42 -16.12 4.60 14.24
CA THR A 42 -17.22 3.63 14.34
C THR A 42 -17.82 3.42 12.96
N SER A 43 -17.71 2.20 12.44
CA SER A 43 -18.28 1.81 11.16
C SER A 43 -19.83 1.83 11.19
N ALA A 44 -20.47 1.83 10.04
CA ALA A 44 -21.93 1.90 9.90
C ALA A 44 -22.67 0.77 10.64
N ASP A 45 -22.03 -0.39 10.82
CA ASP A 45 -22.54 -1.54 11.57
C ASP A 45 -22.13 -1.55 13.05
N GLY A 46 -21.57 -0.46 13.57
CA GLY A 46 -21.19 -0.30 14.97
C GLY A 46 -19.80 -0.87 15.33
N VAL A 47 -19.09 -1.49 14.38
CA VAL A 47 -17.74 -2.02 14.62
C VAL A 47 -16.75 -0.86 14.79
N LYS A 48 -15.95 -0.90 15.87
CA LYS A 48 -14.89 0.08 16.12
C LYS A 48 -13.66 -0.29 15.30
N ILE A 49 -13.17 0.66 14.52
CA ILE A 49 -11.97 0.54 13.70
C ILE A 49 -10.88 1.39 14.31
N HIS A 50 -9.83 0.74 14.80
CA HIS A 50 -8.63 1.39 15.30
C HIS A 50 -7.79 1.92 14.14
N TYR A 51 -7.16 3.07 14.33
CA TYR A 51 -6.17 3.60 13.42
C TYR A 51 -5.14 4.47 14.12
N VAL A 52 -3.94 4.51 13.56
CA VAL A 52 -2.86 5.41 13.98
C VAL A 52 -2.80 6.57 13.01
N ALA A 53 -2.86 7.79 13.52
CA ALA A 53 -2.84 9.00 12.72
C ALA A 53 -1.62 9.86 13.01
N SER A 54 -1.13 10.61 12.01
CA SER A 54 0.03 11.49 12.15
C SER A 54 0.04 12.57 11.07
N GLY A 55 0.61 13.72 11.40
CA GLY A 55 0.80 14.82 10.44
C GLY A 55 -0.46 15.67 10.20
N SER A 56 -0.37 16.52 9.19
CA SER A 56 -1.43 17.45 8.79
C SER A 56 -1.37 17.69 7.28
N GLY A 57 -2.50 18.12 6.68
CA GLY A 57 -2.60 18.36 5.24
C GLY A 57 -3.65 17.46 4.56
N PRO A 58 -3.51 17.16 3.26
CA PRO A 58 -4.38 16.22 2.56
C PRO A 58 -4.35 14.84 3.20
N LEU A 59 -5.50 14.17 3.27
CA LEU A 59 -5.63 12.88 3.94
C LEU A 59 -5.10 11.74 3.05
N VAL A 60 -4.27 10.88 3.64
CA VAL A 60 -3.80 9.61 3.05
C VAL A 60 -4.17 8.48 4.00
N VAL A 61 -5.02 7.57 3.55
CA VAL A 61 -5.48 6.40 4.30
C VAL A 61 -4.72 5.16 3.81
N LEU A 62 -4.07 4.47 4.73
CA LEU A 62 -3.22 3.30 4.49
C LEU A 62 -3.92 2.05 5.03
N ILE A 63 -4.19 1.09 4.14
CA ILE A 63 -4.94 -0.14 4.44
C ILE A 63 -4.01 -1.34 4.26
N HIS A 64 -3.73 -2.05 5.35
CA HIS A 64 -2.94 -3.28 5.32
C HIS A 64 -3.75 -4.50 4.85
N GLY A 65 -3.06 -5.60 4.56
CA GLY A 65 -3.67 -6.87 4.20
C GLY A 65 -3.38 -8.01 5.18
N PHE A 66 -3.25 -9.23 4.66
CA PHE A 66 -2.97 -10.44 5.43
C PHE A 66 -1.55 -10.96 5.15
N PRO A 67 -0.85 -11.46 6.17
CA PRO A 67 -1.03 -11.19 7.60
C PRO A 67 -0.25 -9.93 7.98
N ASP A 68 -0.97 -8.86 8.31
CA ASP A 68 -0.36 -7.55 8.55
C ASP A 68 -1.17 -6.75 9.60
N PHE A 69 -0.77 -5.50 9.90
CA PHE A 69 -1.46 -4.56 10.78
C PHE A 69 -1.02 -3.12 10.47
N SER A 70 -1.58 -2.12 11.14
CA SER A 70 -1.24 -0.70 10.93
C SER A 70 0.26 -0.39 10.99
N GLY A 71 1.03 -1.16 11.78
CA GLY A 71 2.49 -1.03 11.89
C GLY A 71 3.27 -1.34 10.61
N SER A 72 2.67 -1.97 9.61
CA SER A 72 3.25 -2.16 8.28
C SER A 72 3.74 -0.86 7.64
N TRP A 73 3.06 0.23 7.97
CA TRP A 73 3.30 1.54 7.40
C TRP A 73 4.32 2.39 8.16
N SER A 74 5.01 1.79 9.16
CA SER A 74 5.99 2.48 10.00
C SER A 74 7.14 3.13 9.22
N LYS A 75 7.52 2.58 8.06
CA LYS A 75 8.56 3.14 7.17
C LYS A 75 8.01 4.19 6.20
N LEU A 76 6.72 4.14 5.84
CA LEU A 76 6.08 5.09 4.92
C LEU A 76 5.57 6.34 5.66
N THR A 77 4.94 6.17 6.81
CA THR A 77 4.33 7.27 7.58
C THR A 77 5.30 8.43 7.82
N PRO A 78 6.55 8.24 8.27
CA PRO A 78 7.50 9.34 8.46
C PRO A 78 7.92 10.04 7.16
N LYS A 79 7.75 9.39 6.02
CA LYS A 79 8.05 9.99 4.71
C LYS A 79 6.93 10.89 4.18
N LEU A 80 5.74 10.80 4.80
CA LEU A 80 4.55 11.54 4.35
C LEU A 80 4.06 12.57 5.36
N ASN A 81 4.21 12.32 6.67
CA ASN A 81 3.51 13.07 7.74
C ASN A 81 4.00 14.50 7.97
N ASP A 82 5.04 14.94 7.28
CA ASP A 82 5.47 16.34 7.25
C ASP A 82 4.59 17.21 6.33
N ALA A 83 3.83 16.58 5.43
CA ALA A 83 3.09 17.24 4.35
C ALA A 83 1.65 16.72 4.16
N TYR A 84 1.33 15.56 4.74
CA TYR A 84 0.05 14.87 4.64
C TYR A 84 -0.46 14.49 6.02
N ARG A 85 -1.78 14.44 6.19
CA ARG A 85 -2.41 13.71 7.28
C ARG A 85 -2.42 12.24 6.91
N VAL A 86 -1.60 11.43 7.58
CA VAL A 86 -1.45 10.00 7.31
C VAL A 86 -2.22 9.22 8.37
N VAL A 87 -3.04 8.28 7.93
CA VAL A 87 -3.86 7.41 8.77
C VAL A 87 -3.62 5.97 8.35
N ALA A 88 -3.11 5.15 9.27
CA ALA A 88 -2.90 3.72 9.08
C ALA A 88 -3.90 2.95 9.95
N LEU A 89 -4.87 2.28 9.33
CA LEU A 89 -5.90 1.56 10.09
C LEU A 89 -5.49 0.11 10.34
N ASP A 90 -5.95 -0.44 11.47
CA ASP A 90 -6.10 -1.88 11.64
C ASP A 90 -7.44 -2.28 11.04
N THR A 91 -7.43 -3.14 10.02
CA THR A 91 -8.69 -3.61 9.42
C THR A 91 -9.49 -4.45 10.42
N ARG A 92 -10.84 -4.51 10.27
CA ARG A 92 -11.66 -5.30 11.21
C ARG A 92 -11.14 -6.72 11.35
N GLY A 93 -11.14 -7.26 12.57
CA GLY A 93 -10.59 -8.58 12.87
C GLY A 93 -9.11 -8.59 13.23
N TYR A 94 -8.40 -7.47 13.04
CA TYR A 94 -6.98 -7.34 13.30
C TYR A 94 -6.69 -6.41 14.47
N ASN A 95 -5.63 -6.75 15.22
CA ASN A 95 -5.00 -5.97 16.28
C ASN A 95 -6.02 -5.33 17.25
N LEU A 96 -6.15 -4.01 17.24
CA LEU A 96 -7.02 -3.24 18.18
C LEU A 96 -8.42 -2.94 17.60
N SER A 97 -8.69 -3.31 16.35
CA SER A 97 -10.02 -3.17 15.75
C SER A 97 -11.00 -4.21 16.24
N GLY A 98 -12.29 -3.91 16.15
CA GLY A 98 -13.38 -4.83 16.47
C GLY A 98 -13.31 -6.11 15.64
N GLN A 99 -13.70 -7.23 16.26
CA GLN A 99 -13.57 -8.59 15.72
C GLN A 99 -14.93 -9.30 15.74
N PRO A 100 -15.93 -8.84 14.95
CA PRO A 100 -17.26 -9.43 14.96
C PRO A 100 -17.20 -10.89 14.47
N GLU A 101 -18.00 -11.77 15.09
CA GLU A 101 -18.11 -13.17 14.68
C GLU A 101 -18.89 -13.34 13.37
N GLY A 102 -18.60 -14.43 12.66
CA GLY A 102 -19.32 -14.85 11.47
C GLY A 102 -18.80 -14.22 10.16
N VAL A 103 -18.83 -15.01 9.09
CA VAL A 103 -18.28 -14.70 7.77
C VAL A 103 -18.90 -13.44 7.17
N ALA A 104 -20.22 -13.26 7.32
CA ALA A 104 -20.97 -12.12 6.74
C ALA A 104 -20.50 -10.75 7.26
N ASN A 105 -19.81 -10.71 8.41
CA ASN A 105 -19.25 -9.47 8.95
C ASN A 105 -17.96 -9.02 8.26
N TYR A 106 -17.43 -9.84 7.35
CA TYR A 106 -16.22 -9.56 6.57
C TYR A 106 -16.51 -9.40 5.08
N ALA A 107 -17.78 -9.29 4.69
CA ALA A 107 -18.17 -9.01 3.31
C ALA A 107 -17.65 -7.65 2.84
N MET A 108 -17.20 -7.57 1.59
CA MET A 108 -16.54 -6.40 1.01
C MET A 108 -17.27 -5.05 1.25
N PRO A 109 -18.60 -4.94 1.16
CA PRO A 109 -19.28 -3.68 1.46
C PRO A 109 -19.05 -3.16 2.89
N LYS A 110 -18.89 -4.06 3.88
CA LYS A 110 -18.59 -3.68 5.26
C LYS A 110 -17.13 -3.21 5.42
N LEU A 111 -16.19 -3.86 4.72
CA LEU A 111 -14.78 -3.46 4.70
C LEU A 111 -14.61 -2.08 4.06
N VAL A 112 -15.37 -1.81 3.00
CA VAL A 112 -15.43 -0.48 2.35
C VAL A 112 -16.01 0.57 3.30
N ALA A 113 -17.07 0.23 4.04
CA ALA A 113 -17.69 1.14 5.01
C ALA A 113 -16.74 1.50 6.17
N ASP A 114 -15.82 0.62 6.55
CA ASP A 114 -14.79 0.91 7.55
C ASP A 114 -13.85 2.03 7.10
N VAL A 115 -13.45 2.02 5.85
CA VAL A 115 -12.60 3.07 5.26
C VAL A 115 -13.34 4.40 5.24
N ASP A 116 -14.61 4.39 4.84
CA ASP A 116 -15.46 5.60 4.83
C ASP A 116 -15.66 6.18 6.23
N ALA A 117 -15.84 5.32 7.24
CA ALA A 117 -15.93 5.72 8.64
C ALA A 117 -14.65 6.41 9.14
N VAL A 118 -13.48 5.91 8.77
CA VAL A 118 -12.18 6.53 9.14
C VAL A 118 -12.01 7.88 8.46
N ILE A 119 -12.32 8.01 7.17
CA ILE A 119 -12.27 9.28 6.43
C ILE A 119 -13.21 10.31 7.07
N THR A 120 -14.42 9.88 7.44
CA THR A 120 -15.42 10.72 8.11
C THR A 120 -14.95 11.15 9.51
N ALA A 121 -14.35 10.23 10.29
CA ALA A 121 -13.83 10.52 11.62
C ALA A 121 -12.67 11.53 11.61
N GLU A 122 -11.90 11.58 10.53
CA GLU A 122 -10.87 12.61 10.29
C GLU A 122 -11.45 13.95 9.78
N GLY A 123 -12.79 14.07 9.68
CA GLY A 123 -13.48 15.29 9.25
C GLY A 123 -13.23 15.59 7.77
N ARG A 124 -13.00 14.58 6.94
CA ARG A 124 -12.71 14.74 5.52
C ARG A 124 -13.83 14.18 4.64
N GLN A 125 -13.97 14.75 3.46
CA GLN A 125 -14.88 14.28 2.41
C GLN A 125 -14.14 13.48 1.34
N LYS A 126 -12.82 13.70 1.19
CA LYS A 126 -11.96 13.03 0.23
C LYS A 126 -10.65 12.60 0.86
N ALA A 127 -10.06 11.57 0.28
CA ALA A 127 -8.75 11.06 0.66
C ALA A 127 -8.01 10.46 -0.53
N THR A 128 -6.69 10.39 -0.44
CA THR A 128 -5.93 9.36 -1.15
C THR A 128 -6.07 8.06 -0.37
N VAL A 129 -6.48 6.99 -1.04
CA VAL A 129 -6.56 5.65 -0.44
C VAL A 129 -5.45 4.79 -1.01
N LEU A 130 -4.66 4.20 -0.11
CA LEU A 130 -3.56 3.28 -0.41
C LEU A 130 -3.82 1.95 0.26
N GLY A 131 -3.74 0.87 -0.50
CA GLY A 131 -3.91 -0.48 0.04
C GLY A 131 -2.86 -1.47 -0.43
N HIS A 132 -2.56 -2.45 0.43
CA HIS A 132 -1.72 -3.61 0.14
C HIS A 132 -2.50 -4.89 0.40
N ASP A 133 -2.38 -5.90 -0.44
CA ASP A 133 -3.03 -7.21 -0.32
C ASP A 133 -4.57 -7.08 -0.12
N TRP A 134 -5.19 -7.62 0.93
CA TRP A 134 -6.61 -7.38 1.20
C TRP A 134 -6.94 -5.89 1.31
N GLY A 135 -6.02 -5.07 1.84
CA GLY A 135 -6.18 -3.61 1.84
C GLY A 135 -6.27 -3.02 0.44
N ALA A 136 -5.54 -3.58 -0.53
CA ALA A 136 -5.64 -3.18 -1.94
C ALA A 136 -6.96 -3.66 -2.58
N ALA A 137 -7.43 -4.86 -2.24
CA ALA A 137 -8.75 -5.31 -2.66
C ALA A 137 -9.87 -4.40 -2.12
N ILE A 138 -9.75 -3.96 -0.86
CA ILE A 138 -10.65 -2.98 -0.26
C ILE A 138 -10.55 -1.63 -0.98
N ALA A 139 -9.34 -1.16 -1.26
CA ALA A 139 -9.10 0.12 -1.94
C ALA A 139 -9.69 0.14 -3.37
N TRP A 140 -9.55 -0.94 -4.14
CA TRP A 140 -10.24 -1.10 -5.43
C TRP A 140 -11.76 -0.97 -5.28
N ASN A 141 -12.34 -1.72 -4.32
CA ASN A 141 -13.78 -1.70 -4.11
C ASN A 141 -14.27 -0.35 -3.53
N TYR A 142 -13.45 0.32 -2.71
CA TYR A 142 -13.74 1.68 -2.27
C TYR A 142 -13.81 2.64 -3.47
N ALA A 143 -12.86 2.52 -4.40
CA ALA A 143 -12.88 3.32 -5.62
C ALA A 143 -14.12 3.06 -6.48
N PHE A 144 -14.56 1.81 -6.62
CA PHE A 144 -15.78 1.50 -7.37
C PHE A 144 -17.05 2.06 -6.73
N ALA A 145 -17.13 2.08 -5.39
CA ALA A 145 -18.29 2.54 -4.65
C ALA A 145 -18.31 4.06 -4.40
N HIS A 146 -17.13 4.69 -4.25
CA HIS A 146 -16.96 6.06 -3.76
C HIS A 146 -15.89 6.83 -4.54
N MET A 147 -15.93 6.74 -5.89
CA MET A 147 -14.97 7.43 -6.76
C MET A 147 -14.91 8.95 -6.51
N ASP A 148 -16.04 9.54 -6.18
CA ASP A 148 -16.22 10.97 -5.86
C ASP A 148 -15.53 11.39 -4.56
N LYS A 149 -15.25 10.43 -3.65
CA LYS A 149 -14.53 10.64 -2.39
C LYS A 149 -13.03 10.40 -2.49
N LEU A 150 -12.50 10.10 -3.66
CA LEU A 150 -11.06 9.91 -3.87
C LEU A 150 -10.40 11.15 -4.45
N ASP A 151 -9.20 11.47 -3.93
CA ASP A 151 -8.23 12.33 -4.58
C ASP A 151 -7.31 11.50 -5.49
N ASN A 152 -6.80 10.39 -4.98
CA ASN A 152 -5.95 9.45 -5.71
C ASN A 152 -6.16 8.02 -5.20
N LEU A 153 -5.79 7.04 -6.01
CA LEU A 153 -5.77 5.62 -5.65
C LEU A 153 -4.36 5.05 -5.78
N ILE A 154 -3.87 4.37 -4.73
CA ILE A 154 -2.55 3.71 -4.73
C ILE A 154 -2.74 2.25 -4.35
N ILE A 155 -2.24 1.35 -5.18
CA ILE A 155 -2.40 -0.09 -5.04
C ILE A 155 -1.05 -0.76 -4.98
N LEU A 156 -0.84 -1.56 -3.93
CA LEU A 156 0.35 -2.40 -3.80
C LEU A 156 -0.02 -3.87 -3.96
N SER A 157 0.65 -4.54 -4.85
CA SER A 157 0.68 -6.00 -5.08
C SER A 157 -0.60 -6.65 -5.61
N VAL A 158 -1.77 -5.99 -5.64
CA VAL A 158 -3.02 -6.61 -6.09
C VAL A 158 -3.47 -6.08 -7.44
N PRO A 159 -3.64 -6.94 -8.46
CA PRO A 159 -4.16 -6.51 -9.75
C PRO A 159 -5.61 -6.03 -9.66
N HIS A 160 -6.01 -5.25 -10.65
CA HIS A 160 -7.42 -4.87 -10.82
C HIS A 160 -8.30 -6.15 -10.87
N PRO A 161 -9.44 -6.20 -10.18
CA PRO A 161 -10.28 -7.41 -10.12
C PRO A 161 -10.62 -7.99 -11.48
N ALA A 162 -10.90 -7.16 -12.48
CA ALA A 162 -11.15 -7.61 -13.86
C ALA A 162 -9.98 -8.40 -14.47
N ASN A 163 -8.74 -8.09 -14.07
CA ASN A 163 -7.53 -8.72 -14.59
C ASN A 163 -7.08 -9.90 -13.71
N PHE A 164 -7.52 -9.95 -12.45
CA PHE A 164 -7.23 -11.04 -11.54
C PHE A 164 -7.73 -12.40 -12.06
N GLY A 165 -8.83 -12.41 -12.81
CA GLY A 165 -9.35 -13.59 -13.48
C GLY A 165 -8.32 -14.32 -14.35
N ARG A 166 -7.35 -13.59 -14.95
CA ARG A 166 -6.26 -14.21 -15.75
C ARG A 166 -5.39 -15.15 -14.91
N GLN A 167 -5.06 -14.74 -13.68
CA GLN A 167 -4.29 -15.60 -12.77
C GLN A 167 -5.10 -16.83 -12.38
N LEU A 168 -6.38 -16.66 -12.03
CA LEU A 168 -7.25 -17.78 -11.65
C LEU A 168 -7.39 -18.82 -12.77
N THR A 169 -7.37 -18.37 -14.02
CA THR A 169 -7.45 -19.26 -15.20
C THR A 169 -6.10 -19.88 -15.57
N ASN A 170 -5.03 -19.07 -15.63
CA ASN A 170 -3.76 -19.49 -16.21
C ASN A 170 -2.79 -20.10 -15.18
N SER A 171 -2.97 -19.79 -13.93
CA SER A 171 -2.11 -20.24 -12.83
C SER A 171 -2.92 -20.50 -11.54
N PRO A 172 -3.92 -21.39 -11.59
CA PRO A 172 -4.84 -21.63 -10.49
C PRO A 172 -4.16 -22.11 -9.21
N GLN A 173 -3.02 -22.79 -9.32
CA GLN A 173 -2.24 -23.28 -8.18
C GLN A 173 -1.72 -22.16 -7.27
N ASN A 174 -1.48 -20.96 -7.80
CA ASN A 174 -1.06 -19.81 -7.01
C ASN A 174 -2.14 -19.32 -6.03
N SER A 175 -3.38 -19.82 -6.20
CA SER A 175 -4.52 -19.51 -5.33
C SER A 175 -4.85 -20.64 -4.34
N ASP A 176 -4.04 -21.72 -4.27
CA ASP A 176 -4.30 -22.87 -3.38
C ASP A 176 -4.28 -22.46 -1.91
N TYR A 177 -3.41 -21.54 -1.52
CA TYR A 177 -3.38 -21.01 -0.16
C TYR A 177 -4.72 -20.36 0.22
N ALA A 178 -5.30 -19.55 -0.66
CA ALA A 178 -6.57 -18.87 -0.42
C ALA A 178 -7.74 -19.88 -0.31
N ARG A 179 -7.77 -20.91 -1.17
CA ARG A 179 -8.73 -22.01 -1.08
C ARG A 179 -8.57 -22.82 0.21
N ASN A 180 -7.33 -22.99 0.68
CA ASN A 180 -7.08 -23.63 1.96
C ASN A 180 -7.59 -22.78 3.13
N PHE A 181 -7.42 -21.46 3.08
CA PHE A 181 -7.93 -20.54 4.09
C PHE A 181 -9.46 -20.46 4.12
N GLN A 182 -10.14 -20.75 3.01
CA GLN A 182 -11.61 -20.83 2.98
C GLN A 182 -12.17 -22.05 3.76
N LYS A 183 -11.38 -23.09 3.96
CA LYS A 183 -11.85 -24.29 4.66
C LYS A 183 -12.19 -23.99 6.11
N GLU A 184 -13.27 -24.58 6.60
CA GLU A 184 -13.65 -24.50 8.02
C GLU A 184 -12.52 -25.03 8.91
N GLY A 185 -12.23 -24.31 9.99
CA GLY A 185 -11.18 -24.70 10.94
C GLY A 185 -9.75 -24.43 10.47
N SER A 186 -9.53 -23.81 9.29
CA SER A 186 -8.18 -23.46 8.80
C SER A 186 -7.43 -22.53 9.74
N GLU A 187 -8.14 -21.69 10.49
CA GLU A 187 -7.59 -20.81 11.52
C GLU A 187 -6.90 -21.54 12.67
N LYS A 188 -7.27 -22.79 12.95
CA LYS A 188 -6.71 -23.59 14.05
C LYS A 188 -5.24 -23.94 13.85
N ASN A 189 -4.76 -23.86 12.62
CA ASN A 189 -3.37 -24.15 12.26
C ASN A 189 -2.48 -22.90 12.27
N LEU A 190 -3.03 -21.73 12.57
CA LEU A 190 -2.30 -20.48 12.60
C LEU A 190 -1.76 -20.17 13.99
N THR A 191 -0.58 -19.59 14.04
CA THR A 191 0.01 -19.02 15.26
C THR A 191 0.52 -17.62 14.97
N ALA A 192 0.61 -16.78 15.99
CA ALA A 192 1.12 -15.41 15.83
C ALA A 192 2.58 -15.42 15.32
N GLU A 193 3.39 -16.33 15.84
CA GLU A 193 4.78 -16.52 15.43
C GLU A 193 4.89 -17.01 13.98
N GLY A 194 4.02 -17.96 13.57
CA GLY A 194 3.94 -18.47 12.21
C GLY A 194 3.53 -17.38 11.21
N LEU A 195 2.51 -16.60 11.54
CA LEU A 195 2.07 -15.45 10.73
C LEU A 195 3.15 -14.37 10.60
N ALA A 196 3.98 -14.14 11.64
CA ALA A 196 5.10 -13.20 11.60
C ALA A 196 6.38 -13.80 10.97
N GLY A 197 6.32 -15.03 10.44
CA GLY A 197 7.48 -15.74 9.88
C GLY A 197 8.18 -14.99 8.73
N TRP A 198 7.42 -14.29 7.90
CA TRP A 198 7.92 -13.51 6.77
C TRP A 198 8.63 -12.21 7.16
N VAL A 199 8.40 -11.68 8.37
CA VAL A 199 8.96 -10.39 8.81
C VAL A 199 10.46 -10.54 9.06
N GLN A 200 11.28 -9.84 8.26
CA GLN A 200 12.74 -9.85 8.35
C GLN A 200 13.28 -8.80 9.32
N ASP A 201 12.53 -7.72 9.55
CA ASP A 201 12.91 -6.63 10.43
C ASP A 201 12.83 -7.07 11.90
N ALA A 202 13.99 -7.19 12.54
CA ALA A 202 14.12 -7.72 13.91
C ALA A 202 13.43 -6.83 14.97
N GLU A 203 13.32 -5.52 14.75
CA GLU A 203 12.62 -4.60 15.65
C GLU A 203 11.10 -4.64 15.47
N MET A 204 10.66 -4.93 14.25
CA MET A 204 9.23 -5.00 13.93
C MET A 204 8.64 -6.36 14.24
N LYS A 205 9.37 -7.45 14.09
CA LYS A 205 8.83 -8.82 14.26
C LYS A 205 8.12 -9.05 15.59
N PRO A 206 8.66 -8.63 16.76
CA PRO A 206 7.93 -8.73 18.02
C PRO A 206 6.60 -7.96 18.03
N LYS A 207 6.57 -6.78 17.39
CA LYS A 207 5.33 -5.96 17.28
C LYS A 207 4.26 -6.67 16.44
N TYR A 208 4.67 -7.35 15.36
CA TYR A 208 3.78 -8.18 14.55
C TYR A 208 3.20 -9.34 15.38
N ILE A 209 4.04 -10.07 16.11
CA ILE A 209 3.60 -11.16 16.98
C ILE A 209 2.56 -10.67 17.99
N GLU A 210 2.81 -9.55 18.66
CA GLU A 210 1.87 -8.97 19.63
C GLU A 210 0.58 -8.47 18.98
N ALA A 211 0.64 -7.89 17.78
CA ALA A 211 -0.56 -7.52 17.02
C ALA A 211 -1.40 -8.75 16.64
N PHE A 212 -0.75 -9.83 16.20
CA PHE A 212 -1.45 -11.08 15.84
C PHE A 212 -2.03 -11.80 17.06
N LYS A 213 -1.38 -11.76 18.22
CA LYS A 213 -1.95 -12.28 19.47
C LYS A 213 -3.24 -11.55 19.89
N ARG A 214 -3.38 -10.28 19.52
CA ARG A 214 -4.61 -9.51 19.74
C ARG A 214 -5.65 -9.69 18.66
N SER A 215 -5.31 -10.29 17.53
CA SER A 215 -6.18 -10.45 16.37
C SER A 215 -6.98 -11.75 16.44
N SER A 216 -8.07 -11.82 15.70
CA SER A 216 -8.85 -13.05 15.51
C SER A 216 -8.41 -13.77 14.23
N PHE A 217 -7.80 -14.96 14.35
CA PHE A 217 -7.42 -15.76 13.20
C PHE A 217 -8.66 -16.23 12.39
N ALA A 218 -9.78 -16.50 13.08
CA ALA A 218 -11.04 -16.79 12.39
C ALA A 218 -11.52 -15.61 11.55
N ALA A 219 -11.39 -14.39 12.07
CA ALA A 219 -11.68 -13.16 11.35
C ALA A 219 -10.79 -13.00 10.12
N MET A 220 -9.49 -13.24 10.25
CA MET A 220 -8.55 -13.21 9.13
C MET A 220 -8.97 -14.18 8.00
N MET A 221 -9.38 -15.39 8.34
CA MET A 221 -9.86 -16.37 7.35
C MET A 221 -11.20 -15.99 6.75
N ASN A 222 -12.02 -15.21 7.46
CA ASN A 222 -13.32 -14.78 6.96
C ASN A 222 -13.22 -13.78 5.79
N TYR A 223 -12.10 -13.07 5.63
CA TYR A 223 -11.81 -12.29 4.41
C TYR A 223 -11.84 -13.18 3.17
N TYR A 224 -11.18 -14.33 3.24
CA TYR A 224 -11.13 -15.32 2.16
C TYR A 224 -12.47 -16.02 1.98
N ARG A 225 -13.15 -16.40 3.07
CA ARG A 225 -14.45 -17.08 3.03
C ARG A 225 -15.54 -16.20 2.42
N ALA A 226 -15.52 -14.90 2.72
CA ALA A 226 -16.53 -13.95 2.27
C ALA A 226 -16.30 -13.44 0.85
N ASN A 227 -15.04 -13.27 0.42
CA ASN A 227 -14.73 -12.43 -0.74
C ASN A 227 -13.83 -13.11 -1.79
N TYR A 228 -13.08 -14.16 -1.45
CA TYR A 228 -12.21 -14.79 -2.43
C TYR A 228 -13.03 -15.73 -3.34
N PRO A 229 -12.78 -15.71 -4.67
CA PRO A 229 -13.54 -16.53 -5.60
C PRO A 229 -13.46 -18.02 -5.27
N ALA A 230 -14.61 -18.71 -5.27
CA ALA A 230 -14.66 -20.15 -5.13
C ALA A 230 -14.31 -20.84 -6.45
N GLY A 231 -13.49 -21.90 -6.37
CA GLY A 231 -13.09 -22.69 -7.54
C GLY A 231 -11.99 -22.04 -8.41
N ASN A 232 -11.74 -22.66 -9.57
CA ASN A 232 -10.64 -22.28 -10.48
C ASN A 232 -11.11 -21.36 -11.63
N ASN A 233 -12.42 -21.24 -11.84
CA ASN A 233 -12.94 -20.37 -12.88
C ASN A 233 -13.18 -18.95 -12.30
N PRO A 234 -12.70 -17.90 -12.98
CA PRO A 234 -13.04 -16.56 -12.56
C PRO A 234 -14.55 -16.39 -12.60
N PRO A 235 -15.19 -15.92 -11.51
CA PRO A 235 -16.61 -15.64 -11.54
C PRO A 235 -16.90 -14.59 -12.64
N THR A 236 -18.08 -14.69 -13.27
CA THR A 236 -18.56 -13.67 -14.21
C THR A 236 -18.59 -12.27 -13.58
N ALA A 237 -18.66 -12.20 -12.25
CA ALA A 237 -18.54 -10.95 -11.48
C ALA A 237 -17.20 -10.22 -11.72
N LEU A 238 -16.13 -10.92 -12.13
CA LEU A 238 -14.83 -10.32 -12.45
C LEU A 238 -14.71 -9.88 -13.93
N ALA A 239 -15.79 -9.92 -14.72
CA ALA A 239 -15.76 -9.42 -16.09
C ALA A 239 -15.49 -7.90 -16.11
N PRO A 240 -14.60 -7.40 -17.01
CA PRO A 240 -14.22 -5.98 -17.06
C PRO A 240 -15.41 -5.02 -17.15
N ALA A 241 -16.49 -5.42 -17.86
CA ALA A 241 -17.72 -4.61 -18.01
C ALA A 241 -18.44 -4.34 -16.69
N ASN A 242 -18.15 -5.08 -15.62
CA ASN A 242 -18.81 -4.93 -14.32
C ASN A 242 -18.11 -3.89 -13.42
N PHE A 243 -17.00 -3.29 -13.85
CA PHE A 243 -16.26 -2.32 -13.07
C PHE A 243 -16.27 -0.95 -13.75
N PRO A 244 -16.53 0.13 -13.01
CA PRO A 244 -16.34 1.48 -13.54
C PRO A 244 -14.84 1.72 -13.77
N LYS A 245 -14.52 2.51 -14.79
CA LYS A 245 -13.13 2.97 -14.98
C LYS A 245 -12.70 3.87 -13.82
N ILE A 246 -11.48 3.72 -13.37
CA ILE A 246 -10.89 4.57 -12.32
C ILE A 246 -10.71 5.99 -12.86
N ALA A 247 -11.48 6.92 -12.33
CA ALA A 247 -11.53 8.31 -12.80
C ALA A 247 -10.67 9.27 -11.97
N VAL A 248 -9.79 8.74 -11.13
CA VAL A 248 -8.77 9.47 -10.36
C VAL A 248 -7.37 9.00 -10.76
N PRO A 249 -6.30 9.76 -10.48
CA PRO A 249 -4.94 9.30 -10.70
C PRO A 249 -4.66 7.98 -9.97
N LEU A 250 -4.03 7.03 -10.66
CA LEU A 250 -3.77 5.68 -10.19
C LEU A 250 -2.26 5.40 -10.16
N LEU A 251 -1.76 4.95 -9.02
CA LEU A 251 -0.42 4.38 -8.88
C LEU A 251 -0.54 2.91 -8.50
N VAL A 252 0.09 2.04 -9.27
CA VAL A 252 0.22 0.60 -8.97
C VAL A 252 1.69 0.27 -8.78
N ILE A 253 2.03 -0.39 -7.67
CA ILE A 253 3.39 -0.87 -7.39
C ILE A 253 3.32 -2.37 -7.11
N HIS A 254 4.19 -3.16 -7.77
CA HIS A 254 4.18 -4.61 -7.65
C HIS A 254 5.58 -5.21 -7.60
N GLY A 255 5.78 -6.19 -6.72
CA GLY A 255 7.00 -6.99 -6.63
C GLY A 255 6.92 -8.19 -7.58
N MET A 256 7.82 -8.28 -8.57
CA MET A 256 7.74 -9.30 -9.62
C MET A 256 8.10 -10.72 -9.15
N LYS A 257 8.59 -10.87 -7.90
CA LYS A 257 8.79 -12.17 -7.24
C LYS A 257 7.58 -12.63 -6.44
N ASP A 258 6.47 -11.88 -6.46
CA ASP A 258 5.23 -12.29 -5.82
C ASP A 258 4.70 -13.57 -6.47
N THR A 259 4.56 -14.63 -5.65
CA THR A 259 4.05 -15.93 -6.08
C THR A 259 2.58 -16.16 -5.71
N ALA A 260 2.02 -15.28 -4.88
CA ALA A 260 0.61 -15.30 -4.51
C ALA A 260 -0.25 -14.53 -5.51
N LEU A 261 0.19 -13.31 -5.86
CA LEU A 261 -0.48 -12.42 -6.80
C LEU A 261 0.51 -12.10 -7.94
N LEU A 262 0.29 -12.73 -9.08
CA LEU A 262 1.28 -12.70 -10.17
C LEU A 262 1.28 -11.37 -10.92
N SER A 263 2.47 -10.93 -11.32
CA SER A 263 2.67 -9.70 -12.10
C SER A 263 1.87 -9.66 -13.40
N MET A 264 1.56 -10.80 -14.02
CA MET A 264 0.72 -10.90 -15.21
C MET A 264 -0.69 -10.34 -15.03
N GLY A 265 -1.19 -10.30 -13.79
CA GLY A 265 -2.49 -9.70 -13.46
C GLY A 265 -2.52 -8.18 -13.64
N HIS A 266 -1.36 -7.52 -13.76
CA HIS A 266 -1.27 -6.09 -14.02
C HIS A 266 -1.25 -5.72 -15.50
N ASN A 267 -1.17 -6.70 -16.41
CA ASN A 267 -1.30 -6.45 -17.84
C ASN A 267 -2.66 -5.81 -18.14
N ASP A 268 -2.66 -4.80 -18.98
CA ASP A 268 -3.84 -4.02 -19.38
C ASP A 268 -4.57 -3.28 -18.23
N THR A 269 -3.90 -3.05 -17.10
CA THR A 269 -4.47 -2.22 -16.01
C THR A 269 -4.81 -0.81 -16.49
N TRP A 270 -4.06 -0.27 -17.46
CA TRP A 270 -4.33 1.02 -18.10
C TRP A 270 -5.68 1.08 -18.79
N ASP A 271 -6.22 -0.05 -19.29
CA ASP A 271 -7.54 -0.11 -19.90
C ASP A 271 -8.68 0.12 -18.87
N GLN A 272 -8.38 -0.06 -17.58
CA GLN A 272 -9.33 0.14 -16.48
C GLN A 272 -9.27 1.56 -15.92
N ALA A 273 -8.36 2.40 -16.41
CA ALA A 273 -8.18 3.77 -15.94
C ALA A 273 -8.69 4.79 -16.96
N ALA A 274 -9.30 5.88 -16.46
CA ALA A 274 -9.75 7.03 -17.25
C ALA A 274 -8.88 8.28 -17.00
N LYS A 275 -7.89 8.17 -16.10
CA LYS A 275 -6.90 9.20 -15.76
C LYS A 275 -5.48 8.64 -15.90
N ASP A 276 -4.49 9.47 -15.59
CA ASP A 276 -3.10 9.05 -15.61
C ASP A 276 -2.86 7.86 -14.69
N THR A 277 -2.15 6.90 -15.21
CA THR A 277 -1.82 5.65 -14.51
C THR A 277 -0.32 5.46 -14.50
N THR A 278 0.24 5.26 -13.33
CA THR A 278 1.65 4.91 -13.15
C THR A 278 1.76 3.47 -12.67
N LEU A 279 2.57 2.67 -13.34
CA LEU A 279 2.92 1.32 -12.92
C LEU A 279 4.41 1.25 -12.57
N LEU A 280 4.73 0.77 -11.37
CA LEU A 280 6.08 0.47 -10.94
C LEU A 280 6.20 -1.03 -10.66
N MET A 281 6.93 -1.73 -11.53
CA MET A 281 7.21 -3.15 -11.38
C MET A 281 8.62 -3.33 -10.85
N ILE A 282 8.77 -4.00 -9.69
CA ILE A 282 10.06 -4.15 -8.99
C ILE A 282 10.56 -5.59 -9.10
N PRO A 283 11.57 -5.88 -9.96
CA PRO A 283 12.04 -7.25 -10.22
C PRO A 283 12.60 -7.98 -8.99
N THR A 284 13.06 -7.25 -7.98
CA THR A 284 13.73 -7.80 -6.81
C THR A 284 12.82 -8.01 -5.60
N ALA A 285 11.64 -7.40 -5.60
CA ALA A 285 10.68 -7.46 -4.50
C ALA A 285 9.67 -8.61 -4.66
N ASN A 286 9.17 -9.10 -3.54
CA ASN A 286 8.14 -10.10 -3.42
C ASN A 286 6.78 -9.45 -3.06
N HIS A 287 5.86 -10.17 -2.44
CA HIS A 287 4.50 -9.76 -2.08
C HIS A 287 4.46 -8.53 -1.18
N PHE A 288 5.27 -8.48 -0.13
CA PHE A 288 5.33 -7.34 0.80
C PHE A 288 6.23 -6.23 0.26
N VAL A 289 5.89 -5.73 -0.93
CA VAL A 289 6.70 -4.79 -1.69
C VAL A 289 7.09 -3.53 -0.90
N GLN A 290 6.21 -3.04 0.01
CA GLN A 290 6.45 -1.93 0.91
C GLN A 290 7.51 -2.21 2.01
N GLN A 291 7.85 -3.49 2.22
CA GLN A 291 8.91 -3.92 3.13
C GLN A 291 10.17 -4.28 2.36
N ASP A 292 10.02 -5.06 1.27
CA ASP A 292 11.14 -5.59 0.48
C ASP A 292 11.91 -4.50 -0.27
N ALA A 293 11.23 -3.45 -0.71
CA ALA A 293 11.81 -2.33 -1.45
C ALA A 293 11.40 -0.97 -0.85
N ALA A 294 11.41 -0.87 0.49
CA ALA A 294 10.83 0.23 1.25
C ALA A 294 11.27 1.61 0.75
N ASP A 295 12.57 1.84 0.53
CA ASP A 295 13.08 3.15 0.11
C ASP A 295 12.57 3.55 -1.27
N LEU A 296 12.56 2.62 -2.24
CA LEU A 296 12.04 2.86 -3.59
C LEU A 296 10.53 3.10 -3.56
N VAL A 297 9.78 2.25 -2.86
CA VAL A 297 8.32 2.35 -2.75
C VAL A 297 7.91 3.65 -2.07
N ASN A 298 8.49 3.94 -0.91
CA ASN A 298 8.16 5.14 -0.14
C ASN A 298 8.56 6.43 -0.87
N GLY A 299 9.74 6.45 -1.50
CA GLY A 299 10.20 7.58 -2.31
C GLY A 299 9.30 7.82 -3.52
N THR A 300 8.88 6.75 -4.20
CA THR A 300 7.95 6.82 -5.34
C THR A 300 6.60 7.36 -4.90
N ILE A 301 6.00 6.82 -3.84
CA ILE A 301 4.71 7.28 -3.32
C ILE A 301 4.79 8.76 -2.95
N ARG A 302 5.83 9.18 -2.21
CA ARG A 302 6.02 10.56 -1.82
C ARG A 302 6.10 11.50 -3.03
N SER A 303 6.98 11.21 -3.98
CA SER A 303 7.19 12.05 -5.17
C SER A 303 5.95 12.09 -6.06
N TRP A 304 5.26 10.95 -6.19
CA TRP A 304 4.05 10.83 -6.99
C TRP A 304 2.89 11.64 -6.40
N LEU A 305 2.73 11.63 -5.07
CA LEU A 305 1.74 12.43 -4.35
C LEU A 305 2.06 13.92 -4.42
N ASP A 306 3.33 14.31 -4.22
CA ASP A 306 3.74 15.71 -4.26
C ASP A 306 3.50 16.36 -5.63
N ALA A 307 3.69 15.61 -6.72
CA ALA A 307 3.41 16.05 -8.08
C ALA A 307 1.92 16.30 -8.36
N ARG A 308 1.02 15.79 -7.50
CA ARG A 308 -0.46 15.90 -7.64
C ARG A 308 -1.10 16.73 -6.55
N ARG A 309 -0.29 17.32 -5.67
CA ARG A 309 -0.80 18.22 -4.64
C ARG A 309 -1.38 19.46 -5.29
N PRO A 310 -2.59 19.90 -4.91
CA PRO A 310 -3.07 21.23 -5.32
C PRO A 310 -2.05 22.31 -4.97
N ALA A 311 -1.82 23.23 -5.87
CA ALA A 311 -1.04 24.43 -5.56
C ALA A 311 -1.67 25.13 -4.34
N LYS A 312 -0.85 25.56 -3.40
CA LYS A 312 -1.30 26.30 -2.21
C LYS A 312 -1.86 27.64 -2.59
#